data_3b99631b9c0a00cd0b79af906a3c40de
#
_entry.id   3b99631b9c0a00cd0b79af906a3c40de
#
_cell.length_a   1.000
_cell.length_b   1.000
_cell.length_c   1.000
_cell.angle_alpha   90.00
_cell.angle_beta   90.00
_cell.angle_gamma   90.00
#
_symmetry.space_group_name_H-M   'P 1'
#
loop_
_entity.id
_entity.type
_entity.pdbx_description
1 polymer ?
#
loop_
_entity_poly.entity_id
_entity_poly.type
_entity_poly.pdbx_seq_one_letter_code
_entity_poly.pdbx_strand_id
1 'polypeptide(L)'
;FLDFDGTLVEIAARPGEIFVPDALAGDLQTLSSRLDGRLALVSGRALDDLAGHLGELAVCRAGSHGASRYLADGTRLGEEPRGLADSSIAELKSYAEDNGLFYEEKAHGGALHFRDQPAKKDATLAFAADFAGSRDLCVTSGKGVVELVRPGATKAAAVEAFMEIAPFAGATPVFIGDDVTDEDGFAGAIKFGGFGIAVGERPSERARYALGSVAAVHHWLEI
;
A
#
# COMPACT_ATOMS: atom_id res chain seq x y z
N PHE A 1 -11.17 -5.03 0.27
CA PHE A 1 -9.95 -4.27 0.05
C PHE A 1 -8.84 -5.22 -0.35
N LEU A 2 -8.17 -4.96 -1.46
CA LEU A 2 -7.14 -5.85 -2.01
C LEU A 2 -5.84 -5.08 -2.19
N ASP A 3 -4.76 -5.62 -1.65
CA ASP A 3 -3.44 -5.21 -2.10
C ASP A 3 -3.16 -5.74 -3.51
N PHE A 4 -2.11 -5.26 -4.17
CA PHE A 4 -1.81 -5.59 -5.56
C PHE A 4 -0.64 -6.56 -5.69
N ASP A 5 0.58 -6.13 -5.30
CA ASP A 5 1.79 -6.94 -5.43
C ASP A 5 1.84 -8.04 -4.36
N GLY A 6 2.07 -9.28 -4.76
CA GLY A 6 2.04 -10.43 -3.85
C GLY A 6 0.63 -10.90 -3.46
N THR A 7 -0.40 -10.17 -3.87
CA THR A 7 -1.82 -10.45 -3.57
C THR A 7 -2.62 -10.76 -4.82
N LEU A 8 -2.67 -9.85 -5.78
CA LEU A 8 -3.36 -10.05 -7.08
C LEU A 8 -2.39 -10.46 -8.19
N VAL A 9 -1.13 -10.11 -8.07
CA VAL A 9 -0.05 -10.46 -9.00
C VAL A 9 1.16 -10.96 -8.22
N GLU A 10 1.93 -11.87 -8.81
CA GLU A 10 3.17 -12.36 -8.19
C GLU A 10 4.22 -11.25 -8.08
N ILE A 11 4.99 -11.27 -6.99
CA ILE A 11 6.10 -10.32 -6.80
C ILE A 11 7.18 -10.62 -7.82
N ALA A 12 7.51 -9.64 -8.67
CA ALA A 12 8.62 -9.73 -9.60
C ALA A 12 9.97 -9.50 -8.92
N ALA A 13 11.04 -10.10 -9.49
CA ALA A 13 12.40 -9.91 -9.01
C ALA A 13 12.89 -8.46 -9.17
N ARG A 14 12.34 -7.72 -10.15
CA ARG A 14 12.65 -6.32 -10.43
C ARG A 14 11.37 -5.50 -10.61
N PRO A 15 11.37 -4.23 -10.14
CA PRO A 15 10.30 -3.29 -10.45
C PRO A 15 10.10 -3.20 -11.99
N GLY A 16 8.85 -3.25 -12.45
CA GLY A 16 8.50 -3.19 -13.87
C GLY A 16 8.50 -4.53 -14.62
N GLU A 17 8.96 -5.62 -14.01
CA GLU A 17 8.91 -6.97 -14.59
C GLU A 17 7.70 -7.79 -14.11
N ILE A 18 6.71 -7.15 -13.48
CA ILE A 18 5.52 -7.86 -13.01
C ILE A 18 4.70 -8.36 -14.21
N PHE A 19 4.22 -9.57 -14.08
CA PHE A 19 3.24 -10.13 -15.02
C PHE A 19 1.84 -9.86 -14.48
N VAL A 20 1.06 -9.10 -15.23
CA VAL A 20 -0.36 -8.85 -14.93
C VAL A 20 -1.20 -9.59 -15.97
N PRO A 21 -2.06 -10.52 -15.57
CA PRO A 21 -2.96 -11.21 -16.51
C PRO A 21 -3.86 -10.19 -17.24
N ASP A 22 -4.01 -10.32 -18.54
CA ASP A 22 -4.83 -9.42 -19.38
C ASP A 22 -6.29 -9.36 -18.91
N ALA A 23 -6.81 -10.45 -18.34
CA ALA A 23 -8.18 -10.54 -17.84
C ALA A 23 -8.39 -9.81 -16.51
N LEU A 24 -7.32 -9.58 -15.71
CA LEU A 24 -7.43 -9.15 -14.31
C LEU A 24 -8.27 -7.87 -14.13
N ALA A 25 -8.09 -6.88 -15.00
CA ALA A 25 -8.86 -5.63 -14.92
C ALA A 25 -10.37 -5.87 -15.11
N GLY A 26 -10.74 -6.71 -16.09
CA GLY A 26 -12.13 -7.09 -16.34
C GLY A 26 -12.72 -7.91 -15.20
N ASP A 27 -11.94 -8.82 -14.62
CA ASP A 27 -12.35 -9.64 -13.48
C ASP A 27 -12.59 -8.80 -12.24
N LEU A 28 -11.73 -7.82 -11.95
CA LEU A 28 -11.91 -6.88 -10.85
C LEU A 28 -13.14 -5.98 -11.03
N GLN A 29 -13.44 -5.55 -12.26
CA GLN A 29 -14.67 -4.78 -12.54
C GLN A 29 -15.91 -5.64 -12.33
N THR A 30 -15.86 -6.91 -12.74
CA THR A 30 -16.95 -7.88 -12.54
C THR A 30 -17.14 -8.14 -11.05
N LEU A 31 -16.06 -8.36 -10.30
CA LEU A 31 -16.10 -8.53 -8.86
C LEU A 31 -16.66 -7.28 -8.15
N SER A 32 -16.25 -6.10 -8.56
CA SER A 32 -16.78 -4.83 -8.03
C SER A 32 -18.29 -4.74 -8.23
N SER A 33 -18.78 -5.13 -9.41
CA SER A 33 -20.22 -5.15 -9.71
C SER A 33 -20.99 -6.15 -8.85
N ARG A 34 -20.42 -7.34 -8.62
CA ARG A 34 -20.99 -8.39 -7.72
C ARG A 34 -21.06 -7.92 -6.26
N LEU A 35 -20.15 -7.01 -5.87
CA LEU A 35 -20.08 -6.43 -4.53
C LEU A 35 -20.80 -5.07 -4.43
N ASP A 36 -21.64 -4.69 -5.38
CA ASP A 36 -22.33 -3.39 -5.43
C ASP A 36 -21.37 -2.20 -5.31
N GLY A 37 -20.19 -2.29 -5.94
CA GLY A 37 -19.14 -1.27 -5.91
C GLY A 37 -18.26 -1.27 -4.66
N ARG A 38 -18.43 -2.22 -3.73
CA ARG A 38 -17.64 -2.33 -2.49
C ARG A 38 -16.33 -3.09 -2.69
N LEU A 39 -15.58 -2.70 -3.70
CA LEU A 39 -14.23 -3.16 -3.97
C LEU A 39 -13.28 -1.98 -4.07
N ALA A 40 -12.15 -2.05 -3.39
CA ALA A 40 -11.09 -1.06 -3.54
C ALA A 40 -9.71 -1.75 -3.59
N LEU A 41 -8.86 -1.33 -4.54
CA LEU A 41 -7.44 -1.64 -4.54
C LEU A 41 -6.72 -0.70 -3.58
N VAL A 42 -5.80 -1.22 -2.77
CA VAL A 42 -5.01 -0.41 -1.83
C VAL A 42 -3.55 -0.83 -1.92
N SER A 43 -2.76 -0.11 -2.71
CA SER A 43 -1.39 -0.49 -3.08
C SER A 43 -0.33 0.51 -2.62
N GLY A 44 0.88 0.02 -2.44
CA GLY A 44 2.08 0.86 -2.30
C GLY A 44 2.48 1.57 -3.58
N ARG A 45 2.02 1.09 -4.74
CA ARG A 45 2.29 1.71 -6.04
C ARG A 45 1.60 3.06 -6.17
N ALA A 46 2.20 3.96 -6.96
CA ALA A 46 1.50 5.15 -7.42
C ALA A 46 0.33 4.77 -8.34
N LEU A 47 -0.73 5.57 -8.36
CA LEU A 47 -1.92 5.27 -9.16
C LEU A 47 -1.65 5.26 -10.67
N ASP A 48 -0.72 6.10 -11.15
CA ASP A 48 -0.32 6.10 -12.56
C ASP A 48 0.41 4.82 -12.95
N ASP A 49 1.21 4.24 -12.03
CA ASP A 49 1.86 2.95 -12.24
C ASP A 49 0.83 1.81 -12.28
N LEU A 50 -0.14 1.81 -11.34
CA LEU A 50 -1.26 0.86 -11.40
C LEU A 50 -2.08 0.99 -12.69
N ALA A 51 -2.34 2.21 -13.14
CA ALA A 51 -3.05 2.46 -14.41
C ALA A 51 -2.23 1.99 -15.63
N GLY A 52 -0.91 2.11 -15.58
CA GLY A 52 -0.01 1.56 -16.60
C GLY A 52 -0.14 0.04 -16.76
N HIS A 53 -0.45 -0.68 -15.67
CA HIS A 53 -0.59 -2.13 -15.66
C HIS A 53 -2.03 -2.62 -15.91
N LEU A 54 -3.02 -1.94 -15.34
CA LEU A 54 -4.43 -2.36 -15.38
C LEU A 54 -5.28 -1.60 -16.40
N GLY A 55 -4.72 -0.53 -17.00
CA GLY A 55 -5.49 0.38 -17.84
C GLY A 55 -6.51 1.19 -17.03
N GLU A 56 -7.56 1.67 -17.69
CA GLU A 56 -8.67 2.36 -17.03
C GLU A 56 -9.51 1.35 -16.25
N LEU A 57 -9.55 1.53 -14.93
CA LEU A 57 -10.23 0.64 -14.00
C LEU A 57 -11.34 1.38 -13.26
N ALA A 58 -12.60 1.01 -13.49
CA ALA A 58 -13.77 1.55 -12.78
C ALA A 58 -13.98 0.85 -11.42
N VAL A 59 -12.93 0.87 -10.58
CA VAL A 59 -12.92 0.33 -9.22
C VAL A 59 -12.33 1.39 -8.29
N CYS A 60 -12.81 1.49 -7.06
CA CYS A 60 -12.20 2.35 -6.07
C CYS A 60 -10.74 1.96 -5.85
N ARG A 61 -9.86 2.92 -5.66
CA ARG A 61 -8.43 2.66 -5.56
C ARG A 61 -7.69 3.65 -4.67
N ALA A 62 -6.69 3.16 -3.98
CA ALA A 62 -5.75 3.97 -3.23
C ALA A 62 -4.32 3.56 -3.60
N GLY A 63 -3.52 4.53 -3.99
CA GLY A 63 -2.10 4.37 -4.31
C GLY A 63 -1.20 5.02 -3.26
N SER A 64 0.12 4.82 -3.40
CA SER A 64 1.13 5.35 -2.48
C SER A 64 0.79 5.06 -1.02
N HIS A 65 0.54 3.76 -0.73
CA HIS A 65 0.13 3.26 0.60
C HIS A 65 -1.16 3.88 1.16
N GLY A 66 -2.03 4.44 0.32
CA GLY A 66 -3.28 5.04 0.75
C GLY A 66 -3.28 6.57 0.76
N ALA A 67 -2.20 7.20 0.32
CA ALA A 67 -2.09 8.66 0.23
C ALA A 67 -3.03 9.25 -0.83
N SER A 68 -3.10 8.64 -2.00
CA SER A 68 -3.95 9.07 -3.11
C SER A 68 -5.16 8.13 -3.23
N ARG A 69 -6.37 8.63 -3.06
CA ARG A 69 -7.60 7.84 -3.03
C ARG A 69 -8.60 8.34 -4.07
N TYR A 70 -9.19 7.41 -4.82
CA TYR A 70 -10.17 7.71 -5.85
C TYR A 70 -11.33 6.72 -5.83
N LEU A 71 -12.52 7.23 -6.07
CA LEU A 71 -13.72 6.45 -6.30
C LEU A 71 -13.68 5.78 -7.68
N ALA A 72 -14.60 4.86 -7.93
CA ALA A 72 -14.71 4.14 -9.20
C ALA A 72 -14.97 5.06 -10.41
N ASP A 73 -15.62 6.21 -10.20
CA ASP A 73 -15.89 7.23 -11.22
C ASP A 73 -14.71 8.20 -11.46
N GLY A 74 -13.59 8.00 -10.77
CA GLY A 74 -12.42 8.87 -10.85
C GLY A 74 -12.49 10.10 -9.95
N THR A 75 -13.54 10.25 -9.13
CA THR A 75 -13.61 11.32 -8.14
C THR A 75 -12.60 11.08 -7.03
N ARG A 76 -11.82 12.10 -6.68
CA ARG A 76 -10.86 12.04 -5.57
C ARG A 76 -11.59 11.98 -4.23
N LEU A 77 -11.12 11.11 -3.34
CA LEU A 77 -11.59 11.01 -1.96
C LEU A 77 -10.60 11.65 -1.00
N GLY A 78 -10.99 12.77 -0.41
CA GLY A 78 -10.17 13.53 0.53
C GLY A 78 -9.08 14.39 -0.15
N GLU A 79 -8.26 15.03 0.68
CA GLU A 79 -7.12 15.81 0.21
C GLU A 79 -5.89 14.92 0.00
N GLU A 80 -5.09 15.27 -0.99
CA GLU A 80 -3.81 14.62 -1.20
C GLU A 80 -2.80 15.13 -0.17
N PRO A 81 -2.10 14.25 0.56
CA PRO A 81 -1.04 14.68 1.45
C PRO A 81 0.04 15.44 0.67
N ARG A 82 0.52 16.54 1.24
CA ARG A 82 1.60 17.33 0.63
C ARG A 82 2.88 16.52 0.58
N GLY A 83 3.69 16.70 -0.45
CA GLY A 83 5.05 16.19 -0.52
C GLY A 83 5.94 16.68 0.63
N LEU A 84 7.11 16.12 0.76
CA LEU A 84 8.13 16.62 1.67
C LEU A 84 8.60 18.01 1.24
N ALA A 85 9.01 18.85 2.21
CA ALA A 85 9.66 20.09 1.90
C ALA A 85 11.05 19.84 1.28
N ASP A 86 11.50 20.72 0.38
CA ASP A 86 12.81 20.59 -0.30
C ASP A 86 13.98 20.42 0.68
N SER A 87 13.94 21.09 1.82
CA SER A 87 14.94 20.94 2.88
C SER A 87 14.96 19.55 3.49
N SER A 88 13.79 18.93 3.63
CA SER A 88 13.67 17.55 4.12
C SER A 88 14.18 16.54 3.09
N ILE A 89 13.87 16.77 1.81
CA ILE A 89 14.39 15.95 0.71
C ILE A 89 15.92 16.04 0.65
N ALA A 90 16.49 17.25 0.76
CA ALA A 90 17.93 17.46 0.74
C ALA A 90 18.63 16.75 1.92
N GLU A 91 18.06 16.80 3.12
CA GLU A 91 18.60 16.12 4.31
C GLU A 91 18.56 14.59 4.16
N LEU A 92 17.47 14.03 3.64
CA LEU A 92 17.36 12.59 3.36
C LEU A 92 18.35 12.14 2.28
N LYS A 93 18.52 12.91 1.22
CA LYS A 93 19.52 12.66 0.16
C LYS A 93 20.95 12.68 0.72
N SER A 94 21.28 13.70 1.52
CA SER A 94 22.60 13.80 2.16
C SER A 94 22.88 12.61 3.08
N TYR A 95 21.91 12.24 3.92
CA TYR A 95 22.07 11.08 4.79
C TYR A 95 22.29 9.78 3.98
N ALA A 96 21.54 9.60 2.89
CA ALA A 96 21.70 8.45 2.02
C ALA A 96 23.09 8.40 1.39
N GLU A 97 23.58 9.51 0.84
CA GLU A 97 24.91 9.63 0.23
C GLU A 97 26.01 9.31 1.25
N ASP A 98 25.98 9.91 2.44
CA ASP A 98 26.97 9.74 3.51
C ASP A 98 27.04 8.29 4.03
N ASN A 99 25.96 7.53 3.88
CA ASN A 99 25.86 6.15 4.36
C ASN A 99 25.88 5.10 3.25
N GLY A 100 26.01 5.49 1.99
CA GLY A 100 26.00 4.57 0.85
C GLY A 100 24.64 3.88 0.65
N LEU A 101 23.55 4.58 0.98
CA LEU A 101 22.18 4.11 0.81
C LEU A 101 21.58 4.68 -0.47
N PHE A 102 20.50 4.08 -0.95
CA PHE A 102 19.71 4.65 -2.03
C PHE A 102 18.52 5.40 -1.43
N TYR A 103 18.33 6.67 -1.83
CA TYR A 103 17.14 7.45 -1.54
C TYR A 103 16.17 7.40 -2.72
N GLU A 104 14.93 7.05 -2.44
CA GLU A 104 13.82 7.10 -3.37
C GLU A 104 12.86 8.23 -2.98
N GLU A 105 12.68 9.19 -3.87
CA GLU A 105 11.71 10.25 -3.68
C GLU A 105 10.30 9.73 -4.01
N LYS A 106 9.35 9.99 -3.12
CA LYS A 106 7.94 9.61 -3.29
C LYS A 106 7.07 10.87 -3.24
N ALA A 107 5.90 10.82 -3.90
CA ALA A 107 4.98 11.95 -3.97
C ALA A 107 4.59 12.51 -2.58
N HIS A 108 4.50 11.65 -1.57
CA HIS A 108 4.04 11.99 -0.22
C HIS A 108 5.04 11.61 0.88
N GLY A 109 6.30 11.41 0.52
CA GLY A 109 7.31 10.94 1.45
C GLY A 109 8.67 10.73 0.82
N GLY A 110 9.46 9.85 1.41
CA GLY A 110 10.72 9.37 0.87
C GLY A 110 11.09 8.02 1.47
N ALA A 111 11.92 7.27 0.79
CA ALA A 111 12.39 5.98 1.27
C ALA A 111 13.92 5.90 1.28
N LEU A 112 14.46 5.28 2.31
CA LEU A 112 15.88 4.98 2.46
C LEU A 112 16.08 3.47 2.36
N HIS A 113 16.74 3.02 1.29
CA HIS A 113 16.98 1.61 1.03
C HIS A 113 18.35 1.20 1.58
N PHE A 114 18.35 0.22 2.49
CA PHE A 114 19.55 -0.34 3.11
C PHE A 114 19.74 -1.83 2.76
N ARG A 115 19.05 -2.33 1.72
CA ARG A 115 19.14 -3.75 1.30
C ARG A 115 20.57 -4.15 0.98
N ASP A 116 21.32 -3.28 0.31
CA ASP A 116 22.71 -3.52 -0.07
C ASP A 116 23.69 -3.18 1.08
N GLN A 117 23.18 -2.59 2.16
CA GLN A 117 23.93 -2.19 3.35
C GLN A 117 23.25 -2.66 4.63
N PRO A 118 23.04 -4.00 4.85
CA PRO A 118 22.25 -4.51 5.97
C PRO A 118 22.81 -4.11 7.34
N ALA A 119 24.12 -3.87 7.45
CA ALA A 119 24.77 -3.38 8.66
C ALA A 119 24.33 -1.96 9.08
N LYS A 120 23.75 -1.19 8.16
CA LYS A 120 23.24 0.17 8.41
C LYS A 120 21.79 0.21 8.88
N LYS A 121 21.11 -0.94 8.93
CA LYS A 121 19.68 -1.04 9.27
C LYS A 121 19.33 -0.25 10.52
N ASP A 122 19.95 -0.57 11.66
CA ASP A 122 19.56 0.01 12.95
C ASP A 122 19.83 1.52 13.01
N ALA A 123 20.95 1.96 12.42
CA ALA A 123 21.28 3.39 12.32
C ALA A 123 20.29 4.15 11.42
N THR A 124 19.87 3.53 10.30
CA THR A 124 18.89 4.12 9.37
C THR A 124 17.51 4.21 10.01
N LEU A 125 17.09 3.19 10.75
CA LEU A 125 15.81 3.20 11.47
C LEU A 125 15.81 4.26 12.58
N ALA A 126 16.90 4.39 13.34
CA ALA A 126 17.04 5.42 14.37
C ALA A 126 17.00 6.84 13.76
N PHE A 127 17.75 7.07 12.68
CA PHE A 127 17.70 8.35 11.94
C PHE A 127 16.28 8.65 11.44
N ALA A 128 15.60 7.67 10.83
CA ALA A 128 14.25 7.87 10.30
C ALA A 128 13.25 8.22 11.42
N ALA A 129 13.36 7.57 12.59
CA ALA A 129 12.51 7.86 13.74
C ALA A 129 12.72 9.28 14.27
N ASP A 130 13.97 9.72 14.42
CA ASP A 130 14.32 11.07 14.87
C ASP A 130 13.89 12.14 13.85
N PHE A 131 14.17 11.88 12.58
CA PHE A 131 13.77 12.75 11.47
C PHE A 131 12.24 12.94 11.40
N ALA A 132 11.48 11.85 11.55
CA ALA A 132 10.02 11.86 11.51
C ALA A 132 9.42 12.60 12.71
N GLY A 133 9.97 12.40 13.91
CA GLY A 133 9.42 12.96 15.15
C GLY A 133 9.38 14.49 15.18
N SER A 134 10.25 15.15 14.41
CA SER A 134 10.29 16.61 14.31
C SER A 134 9.48 17.19 13.13
N ARG A 135 8.87 16.35 12.29
CA ARG A 135 8.30 16.78 10.98
C ARG A 135 6.90 16.29 10.67
N ASP A 136 6.19 15.75 11.65
CA ASP A 136 4.87 15.18 11.47
C ASP A 136 4.85 14.15 10.30
N LEU A 137 5.73 13.15 10.42
CA LEU A 137 5.84 12.04 9.50
C LEU A 137 5.65 10.71 10.25
N CYS A 138 5.11 9.73 9.55
CA CYS A 138 5.06 8.34 10.00
C CYS A 138 6.25 7.58 9.44
N VAL A 139 6.77 6.62 10.20
CA VAL A 139 7.84 5.71 9.77
C VAL A 139 7.23 4.34 9.53
N THR A 140 7.43 3.80 8.34
CA THR A 140 7.04 2.44 7.99
C THR A 140 8.29 1.66 7.57
N SER A 141 8.46 0.45 8.08
CA SER A 141 9.62 -0.40 7.78
C SER A 141 9.22 -1.55 6.88
N GLY A 142 9.96 -1.72 5.79
CA GLY A 142 9.84 -2.84 4.87
C GLY A 142 11.11 -3.71 4.83
N LYS A 143 11.15 -4.65 3.91
CA LYS A 143 12.29 -5.56 3.71
C LYS A 143 13.48 -4.83 3.05
N GLY A 144 14.39 -4.31 3.89
CA GLY A 144 15.57 -3.56 3.43
C GLY A 144 15.30 -2.11 3.08
N VAL A 145 14.21 -1.53 3.58
CA VAL A 145 13.80 -0.15 3.36
C VAL A 145 13.12 0.41 4.60
N VAL A 146 13.26 1.70 4.82
CA VAL A 146 12.42 2.49 5.72
C VAL A 146 11.81 3.64 4.95
N GLU A 147 10.51 3.83 5.11
CA GLU A 147 9.76 4.90 4.47
C GLU A 147 9.33 5.94 5.50
N LEU A 148 9.42 7.20 5.09
CA LEU A 148 8.94 8.34 5.85
C LEU A 148 7.79 8.96 5.05
N VAL A 149 6.58 8.85 5.56
CA VAL A 149 5.36 9.26 4.86
C VAL A 149 4.53 10.22 5.69
N ARG A 150 3.75 11.05 5.03
CA ARG A 150 2.80 11.92 5.73
C ARG A 150 1.75 11.11 6.49
N PRO A 151 1.26 11.60 7.65
CA PRO A 151 0.10 11.04 8.32
C PRO A 151 -1.08 10.91 7.35
N GLY A 152 -1.79 9.79 7.43
CA GLY A 152 -2.89 9.49 6.51
C GLY A 152 -2.46 8.80 5.21
N ALA A 153 -1.16 8.69 4.92
CA ALA A 153 -0.62 7.89 3.82
C ALA A 153 -0.35 6.45 4.29
N THR A 154 -1.36 5.76 4.81
CA THR A 154 -1.28 4.36 5.26
C THR A 154 -2.46 3.57 4.70
N LYS A 155 -2.30 2.25 4.56
CA LYS A 155 -3.38 1.37 4.10
C LYS A 155 -4.58 1.40 5.07
N ALA A 156 -4.35 1.57 6.38
CA ALA A 156 -5.41 1.78 7.36
C ALA A 156 -6.24 3.03 7.05
N ALA A 157 -5.57 4.17 6.82
CA ALA A 157 -6.26 5.42 6.50
C ALA A 157 -7.05 5.35 5.20
N ALA A 158 -6.60 4.56 4.22
CA ALA A 158 -7.38 4.31 3.00
C ALA A 158 -8.65 3.53 3.32
N VAL A 159 -8.56 2.43 4.06
CA VAL A 159 -9.72 1.64 4.48
C VAL A 159 -10.70 2.52 5.26
N GLU A 160 -10.22 3.28 6.24
CA GLU A 160 -11.06 4.17 7.06
C GLU A 160 -11.81 5.18 6.18
N ALA A 161 -11.12 5.83 5.26
CA ALA A 161 -11.74 6.83 4.38
C ALA A 161 -12.83 6.23 3.48
N PHE A 162 -12.61 5.03 2.92
CA PHE A 162 -13.65 4.36 2.15
C PHE A 162 -14.82 3.89 3.02
N MET A 163 -14.55 3.37 4.23
CA MET A 163 -15.60 2.90 5.14
C MET A 163 -16.52 4.00 5.66
N GLU A 164 -16.13 5.27 5.56
CA GLU A 164 -16.96 6.42 5.94
C GLU A 164 -17.98 6.84 4.88
N ILE A 165 -17.88 6.30 3.66
CA ILE A 165 -18.73 6.72 2.52
C ILE A 165 -19.45 5.55 1.87
N ALA A 166 -20.56 5.85 1.14
CA ALA A 166 -21.17 4.87 0.25
C ALA A 166 -20.22 4.53 -0.91
N PRO A 167 -20.22 3.26 -1.38
CA PRO A 167 -21.08 2.16 -0.96
C PRO A 167 -20.55 1.33 0.23
N PHE A 168 -19.37 1.67 0.78
CA PHE A 168 -18.69 0.87 1.81
C PHE A 168 -19.28 1.06 3.21
N ALA A 169 -19.87 2.22 3.50
CA ALA A 169 -20.40 2.53 4.83
C ALA A 169 -21.40 1.49 5.34
N GLY A 170 -21.16 0.98 6.55
CA GLY A 170 -22.00 -0.05 7.18
C GLY A 170 -21.72 -1.48 6.73
N ALA A 171 -20.83 -1.70 5.75
CA ALA A 171 -20.39 -3.03 5.36
C ALA A 171 -19.33 -3.58 6.33
N THR A 172 -19.11 -4.89 6.30
CA THR A 172 -18.00 -5.53 7.02
C THR A 172 -16.78 -5.61 6.10
N PRO A 173 -15.69 -4.87 6.37
CA PRO A 173 -14.53 -4.88 5.50
C PRO A 173 -13.69 -6.13 5.65
N VAL A 174 -13.18 -6.65 4.53
CA VAL A 174 -12.14 -7.66 4.47
C VAL A 174 -10.95 -7.06 3.75
N PHE A 175 -9.76 -7.12 4.35
CA PHE A 175 -8.51 -6.69 3.70
C PHE A 175 -7.68 -7.93 3.37
N ILE A 176 -7.18 -8.03 2.14
CA ILE A 176 -6.30 -9.12 1.70
C ILE A 176 -4.96 -8.53 1.29
N GLY A 177 -3.85 -9.06 1.83
CA GLY A 177 -2.51 -8.56 1.56
C GLY A 177 -1.40 -9.50 2.03
N ASP A 178 -0.18 -9.36 1.50
CA ASP A 178 0.95 -10.27 1.72
C ASP A 178 2.10 -9.67 2.55
N ASP A 179 2.23 -8.33 2.59
CA ASP A 179 3.40 -7.67 3.16
C ASP A 179 3.14 -7.09 4.56
N VAL A 180 4.22 -6.62 5.18
CA VAL A 180 4.21 -5.96 6.51
C VAL A 180 3.32 -4.71 6.50
N THR A 181 3.30 -3.97 5.41
CA THR A 181 2.44 -2.78 5.26
C THR A 181 0.95 -3.11 5.26
N ASP A 182 0.57 -4.37 4.98
CA ASP A 182 -0.82 -4.82 5.03
C ASP A 182 -1.34 -5.04 6.43
N GLU A 183 -0.46 -5.16 7.43
CA GLU A 183 -0.87 -5.16 8.84
C GLU A 183 -1.64 -3.89 9.19
N ASP A 184 -1.31 -2.74 8.56
CA ASP A 184 -2.08 -1.51 8.72
C ASP A 184 -3.46 -1.64 8.05
N GLY A 185 -3.53 -2.23 6.86
CA GLY A 185 -4.80 -2.52 6.19
C GLY A 185 -5.70 -3.46 7.01
N PHE A 186 -5.10 -4.50 7.61
CA PHE A 186 -5.80 -5.40 8.53
C PHE A 186 -6.32 -4.65 9.77
N ALA A 187 -5.50 -3.77 10.36
CA ALA A 187 -5.93 -2.94 11.49
C ALA A 187 -7.10 -2.03 11.11
N GLY A 188 -7.05 -1.40 9.93
CA GLY A 188 -8.16 -0.62 9.39
C GLY A 188 -9.44 -1.43 9.25
N ALA A 189 -9.36 -2.64 8.68
CA ALA A 189 -10.53 -3.52 8.57
C ALA A 189 -11.10 -3.94 9.94
N ILE A 190 -10.23 -4.32 10.88
CA ILE A 190 -10.62 -4.72 12.23
C ILE A 190 -11.35 -3.58 12.97
N LYS A 191 -10.93 -2.34 12.79
CA LYS A 191 -11.56 -1.15 13.40
C LYS A 191 -13.04 -1.02 13.04
N PHE A 192 -13.45 -1.49 11.86
CA PHE A 192 -14.84 -1.50 11.40
C PHE A 192 -15.54 -2.86 11.57
N GLY A 193 -15.01 -3.73 12.43
CA GLY A 193 -15.61 -5.03 12.73
C GLY A 193 -15.36 -6.11 11.68
N GLY A 194 -14.43 -5.86 10.76
CA GLY A 194 -13.99 -6.79 9.73
C GLY A 194 -12.75 -7.60 10.13
N PHE A 195 -12.00 -8.06 9.14
CA PHE A 195 -10.81 -8.87 9.38
C PHE A 195 -9.82 -8.80 8.22
N GLY A 196 -8.57 -9.24 8.50
CA GLY A 196 -7.52 -9.42 7.52
C GLY A 196 -7.39 -10.86 7.06
N ILE A 197 -6.94 -11.04 5.80
CA ILE A 197 -6.49 -12.31 5.21
C ILE A 197 -5.06 -12.08 4.73
N ALA A 198 -4.09 -12.78 5.34
CA ALA A 198 -2.71 -12.74 4.90
C ALA A 198 -2.50 -13.64 3.67
N VAL A 199 -1.62 -13.24 2.75
CA VAL A 199 -1.25 -14.03 1.57
C VAL A 199 0.19 -14.52 1.71
N GLY A 200 0.45 -15.76 1.26
CA GLY A 200 1.77 -16.39 1.34
C GLY A 200 2.09 -17.00 2.71
N GLU A 201 3.39 -17.22 2.94
CA GLU A 201 3.87 -17.94 4.13
C GLU A 201 4.31 -17.00 5.27
N ARG A 202 4.29 -15.68 5.06
CA ARG A 202 4.71 -14.72 6.09
C ARG A 202 3.73 -14.78 7.28
N PRO A 203 4.22 -14.94 8.52
CA PRO A 203 3.37 -14.80 9.70
C PRO A 203 2.78 -13.38 9.78
N SER A 204 1.49 -13.29 10.02
CA SER A 204 0.79 -12.04 10.28
C SER A 204 0.42 -11.93 11.75
N GLU A 205 0.49 -10.71 12.28
CA GLU A 205 0.10 -10.41 13.66
C GLU A 205 -1.40 -10.13 13.78
N ARG A 206 -2.05 -9.65 12.69
CA ARG A 206 -3.42 -9.15 12.71
C ARG A 206 -4.39 -9.89 11.78
N ALA A 207 -3.87 -10.59 10.77
CA ALA A 207 -4.75 -11.36 9.89
C ALA A 207 -5.42 -12.51 10.65
N ARG A 208 -6.71 -12.68 10.41
CA ARG A 208 -7.50 -13.77 11.00
C ARG A 208 -7.39 -15.05 10.21
N TYR A 209 -7.16 -14.94 8.91
CA TYR A 209 -7.06 -16.06 7.96
C TYR A 209 -5.84 -15.90 7.08
N ALA A 210 -5.48 -16.95 6.37
CA ALA A 210 -4.40 -16.95 5.40
C ALA A 210 -4.78 -17.68 4.12
N LEU A 211 -4.26 -17.21 3.00
CA LEU A 211 -4.29 -17.86 1.68
C LEU A 211 -2.85 -18.10 1.25
N GLY A 212 -2.53 -19.28 0.75
CA GLY A 212 -1.13 -19.68 0.53
C GLY A 212 -0.44 -19.04 -0.68
N SER A 213 -1.18 -18.39 -1.59
CA SER A 213 -0.63 -17.84 -2.83
C SER A 213 -1.58 -16.88 -3.53
N VAL A 214 -1.08 -16.12 -4.51
CA VAL A 214 -1.88 -15.30 -5.44
C VAL A 214 -2.97 -16.15 -6.12
N ALA A 215 -2.65 -17.35 -6.58
CA ALA A 215 -3.62 -18.26 -7.18
C ALA A 215 -4.76 -18.64 -6.20
N ALA A 216 -4.46 -18.80 -4.91
CA ALA A 216 -5.47 -19.05 -3.90
C ALA A 216 -6.36 -17.82 -3.66
N VAL A 217 -5.81 -16.60 -3.78
CA VAL A 217 -6.60 -15.35 -3.74
C VAL A 217 -7.56 -15.27 -4.91
N HIS A 218 -7.08 -15.51 -6.15
CA HIS A 218 -7.93 -15.52 -7.35
C HIS A 218 -9.06 -16.54 -7.21
N HIS A 219 -8.73 -17.75 -6.76
CA HIS A 219 -9.74 -18.80 -6.53
C HIS A 219 -10.78 -18.38 -5.47
N TRP A 220 -10.35 -17.75 -4.37
CA TRP A 220 -11.25 -17.31 -3.30
C TRP A 220 -12.15 -16.16 -3.75
N LEU A 221 -11.65 -15.25 -4.60
CA LEU A 221 -12.40 -14.15 -5.20
C LEU A 221 -13.28 -14.60 -6.38
N GLU A 222 -13.07 -15.81 -6.90
CA GLU A 222 -13.70 -16.34 -8.13
C GLU A 222 -13.41 -15.44 -9.36
N ILE A 223 -12.15 -15.11 -9.54
CA ILE A 223 -11.62 -14.33 -10.67
C ILE A 223 -10.54 -15.10 -11.41
#